data_b4e29454c18dda49a445a6c11fa13a77
#
_entry.id   b4e29454c18dda49a445a6c11fa13a77
#
_cell.length_a   1.000
_cell.length_b   1.000
_cell.length_c   1.000
_cell.angle_alpha   90.00
_cell.angle_beta   90.00
_cell.angle_gamma   90.00
#
_symmetry.space_group_name_H-M   'P 1'
#
loop_
_entity.id
_entity.type
_entity.pdbx_description
1 polymer ?
#
loop_
_entity_poly.entity_id
_entity_poly.type
_entity_poly.pdbx_seq_one_letter_code
_entity_poly.pdbx_strand_id
1 'polypeptide(L)'
;MYKLPDKLIDILISDDITIAEDDKSAYVELSFFSPEGQDCSLSIEKGNNIECFCNNIYDYYDNFDVSYETYLWLDSDGHGSNGAPYDMKDVYEDMEWCQNKIYDIFVIVQKYIDENKENE
;
A
#
# COMPACT_ATOMS: atom_id res chain seq x y z
N MET A 1 18.33 -4.19 -12.79
CA MET A 1 17.03 -3.71 -12.33
C MET A 1 17.16 -3.08 -10.95
N TYR A 2 16.48 -1.97 -10.73
CA TYR A 2 16.58 -1.26 -9.45
C TYR A 2 16.10 -2.13 -8.29
N LYS A 3 16.80 -2.06 -7.16
CA LYS A 3 16.46 -2.78 -5.94
C LYS A 3 16.28 -1.78 -4.79
N LEU A 4 15.22 -1.97 -4.00
CA LEU A 4 14.96 -1.08 -2.87
C LEU A 4 16.08 -1.17 -1.81
N PRO A 5 16.44 -0.04 -1.17
CA PRO A 5 17.42 -0.05 -0.09
C PRO A 5 16.95 -0.92 1.09
N ASP A 6 17.89 -1.70 1.66
CA ASP A 6 17.57 -2.58 2.79
C ASP A 6 17.04 -1.80 3.99
N LYS A 7 17.58 -0.60 4.24
CA LYS A 7 17.11 0.24 5.36
C LYS A 7 15.66 0.65 5.20
N LEU A 8 15.24 0.96 3.96
CA LEU A 8 13.83 1.30 3.69
C LEU A 8 12.94 0.09 3.93
N ILE A 9 13.37 -1.08 3.46
CA ILE A 9 12.63 -2.32 3.68
C ILE A 9 12.44 -2.57 5.18
N ASP A 10 13.49 -2.38 5.98
CA ASP A 10 13.42 -2.57 7.44
C ASP A 10 12.43 -1.60 8.08
N ILE A 11 12.40 -0.34 7.63
CA ILE A 11 11.46 0.67 8.15
C ILE A 11 10.02 0.25 7.84
N LEU A 12 9.75 -0.20 6.62
CA LEU A 12 8.41 -0.63 6.22
C LEU A 12 7.97 -1.86 7.00
N ILE A 13 8.86 -2.83 7.19
CA ILE A 13 8.57 -4.02 7.99
C ILE A 13 8.25 -3.64 9.43
N SER A 14 8.96 -2.68 10.00
CA SER A 14 8.70 -2.22 11.36
C SER A 14 7.36 -1.51 11.51
N ASP A 15 6.75 -1.09 10.40
CA ASP A 15 5.42 -0.48 10.35
C ASP A 15 4.34 -1.48 9.93
N ASP A 16 4.59 -2.76 10.12
CA ASP A 16 3.67 -3.88 9.86
C ASP A 16 3.31 -4.04 8.37
N ILE A 17 4.23 -3.63 7.50
CA ILE A 17 4.05 -3.82 6.06
C ILE A 17 4.91 -4.99 5.61
N THR A 18 4.29 -5.97 4.94
CA THR A 18 4.99 -7.09 4.34
C THR A 18 5.43 -6.72 2.93
N ILE A 19 6.68 -7.01 2.59
CA ILE A 19 7.25 -6.66 1.30
C ILE A 19 7.71 -7.92 0.58
N ALA A 20 7.28 -8.09 -0.66
CA ALA A 20 7.77 -9.15 -1.54
C ALA A 20 8.43 -8.49 -2.75
N GLU A 21 9.76 -8.55 -2.78
CA GLU A 21 10.55 -8.00 -3.88
C GLU A 21 11.33 -9.12 -4.55
N ASP A 22 11.12 -9.28 -5.86
CA ASP A 22 11.87 -10.22 -6.69
C ASP A 22 12.85 -9.42 -7.53
N ASP A 23 14.14 -9.79 -7.51
CA ASP A 23 15.19 -9.14 -8.29
C ASP A 23 14.90 -9.14 -9.79
N LYS A 24 14.08 -10.08 -10.26
CA LYS A 24 13.74 -10.24 -11.68
C LYS A 24 12.45 -9.52 -12.06
N SER A 25 11.77 -8.92 -11.09
CA SER A 25 10.49 -8.24 -11.36
C SER A 25 10.66 -6.73 -11.27
N ALA A 26 9.98 -6.01 -12.17
CA ALA A 26 9.90 -4.55 -12.10
C ALA A 26 8.99 -4.08 -10.95
N TYR A 27 8.21 -4.99 -10.36
CA TYR A 27 7.21 -4.67 -9.36
C TYR A 27 7.61 -5.19 -7.99
N VAL A 28 7.17 -4.48 -6.96
CA VAL A 28 7.24 -4.95 -5.59
C VAL A 28 5.82 -5.02 -5.04
N GLU A 29 5.54 -6.06 -4.27
CA GLU A 29 4.24 -6.20 -3.63
C GLU A 29 4.34 -5.78 -2.18
N LEU A 30 3.48 -4.84 -1.77
CA LEU A 30 3.36 -4.36 -0.41
C LEU A 30 2.02 -4.82 0.13
N SER A 31 2.01 -5.43 1.31
CA SER A 31 0.80 -5.97 1.92
C SER A 31 0.66 -5.54 3.36
N PHE A 32 -0.57 -5.30 3.78
CA PHE A 32 -0.88 -4.98 5.17
C PHE A 32 -2.33 -5.38 5.45
N PHE A 33 -2.67 -5.50 6.73
CA PHE A 33 -4.04 -5.82 7.14
C PHE A 33 -4.75 -4.57 7.61
N SER A 34 -6.02 -4.43 7.21
CA SER A 34 -6.89 -3.38 7.72
C SER A 34 -7.32 -3.69 9.15
N PRO A 35 -7.94 -2.73 9.87
CA PRO A 35 -8.44 -2.97 11.23
C PRO A 35 -9.44 -4.13 11.31
N GLU A 36 -10.21 -4.36 10.25
CA GLU A 36 -11.18 -5.46 10.20
C GLU A 36 -10.57 -6.75 9.67
N GLY A 37 -9.26 -6.76 9.40
CA GLY A 37 -8.55 -7.96 8.97
C GLY A 37 -8.53 -8.21 7.47
N GLN A 38 -8.88 -7.21 6.66
CA GLN A 38 -8.77 -7.33 5.21
C GLN A 38 -7.30 -7.33 4.78
N ASP A 39 -6.96 -8.25 3.90
CA ASP A 39 -5.62 -8.32 3.33
C ASP A 39 -5.52 -7.36 2.15
N CYS A 40 -4.85 -6.22 2.35
CA CYS A 40 -4.66 -5.21 1.32
C CYS A 40 -3.29 -5.39 0.68
N SER A 41 -3.26 -5.66 -0.62
CA SER A 41 -2.01 -5.86 -1.37
C SER A 41 -1.90 -4.86 -2.50
N LEU A 42 -0.74 -4.23 -2.61
CA LEU A 42 -0.43 -3.25 -3.65
C LEU A 42 0.72 -3.77 -4.49
N SER A 43 0.57 -3.75 -5.82
CA SER A 43 1.67 -4.04 -6.74
C SER A 43 2.18 -2.70 -7.28
N ILE A 44 3.39 -2.31 -6.89
CA ILE A 44 3.97 -1.01 -7.23
C ILE A 44 5.20 -1.20 -8.09
N GLU A 45 5.26 -0.51 -9.23
CA GLU A 45 6.45 -0.53 -10.07
C GLU A 45 7.58 0.23 -9.38
N LYS A 46 8.76 -0.38 -9.32
CA LYS A 46 9.92 0.24 -8.66
C LYS A 46 10.50 1.40 -9.45
N GLY A 47 10.41 1.36 -10.77
CA GLY A 47 11.07 2.34 -11.62
C GLY A 47 12.58 2.17 -11.61
N ASN A 48 13.30 3.26 -11.89
CA ASN A 48 14.77 3.25 -12.02
C ASN A 48 15.47 3.75 -10.76
N ASN A 49 14.74 4.34 -9.82
CA ASN A 49 15.31 4.88 -8.59
C ASN A 49 14.21 5.01 -7.54
N ILE A 50 14.60 5.42 -6.33
CA ILE A 50 13.67 5.49 -5.21
C ILE A 50 12.61 6.60 -5.41
N GLU A 51 12.97 7.67 -6.10
CA GLU A 51 12.03 8.76 -6.38
C GLU A 51 10.90 8.28 -7.29
N CYS A 52 11.22 7.46 -8.30
CA CYS A 52 10.21 6.84 -9.16
C CYS A 52 9.28 5.93 -8.35
N PHE A 53 9.86 5.12 -7.48
CA PHE A 53 9.07 4.23 -6.61
C PHE A 53 8.13 5.04 -5.72
N CYS A 54 8.63 6.11 -5.10
CA CYS A 54 7.83 6.99 -4.26
C CYS A 54 6.66 7.61 -5.01
N ASN A 55 6.94 8.13 -6.23
CA ASN A 55 5.91 8.72 -7.08
C ASN A 55 4.85 7.70 -7.47
N ASN A 56 5.25 6.46 -7.72
CA ASN A 56 4.32 5.39 -8.09
C ASN A 56 3.40 5.02 -6.92
N ILE A 57 3.89 5.09 -5.69
CA ILE A 57 3.05 4.90 -4.50
C ILE A 57 2.02 6.02 -4.41
N TYR A 58 2.44 7.26 -4.63
CA TYR A 58 1.52 8.40 -4.60
C TYR A 58 0.46 8.28 -5.68
N ASP A 59 0.85 7.86 -6.89
CA ASP A 59 -0.11 7.65 -7.99
C ASP A 59 -1.14 6.58 -7.63
N TYR A 60 -0.70 5.51 -6.96
CA TYR A 60 -1.62 4.47 -6.50
C TYR A 60 -2.61 5.04 -5.49
N TYR A 61 -2.13 5.82 -4.52
CA TYR A 61 -2.99 6.49 -3.55
C TYR A 61 -3.98 7.42 -4.24
N ASP A 62 -3.50 8.25 -5.18
CA ASP A 62 -4.32 9.24 -5.87
C ASP A 62 -5.42 8.61 -6.71
N ASN A 63 -5.18 7.41 -7.23
CA ASN A 63 -6.14 6.67 -8.05
C ASN A 63 -6.96 5.65 -7.26
N PHE A 64 -6.74 5.54 -5.94
CA PHE A 64 -7.48 4.61 -5.11
C PHE A 64 -8.93 5.11 -4.94
N ASP A 65 -9.88 4.31 -5.39
CA ASP A 65 -11.30 4.67 -5.33
C ASP A 65 -11.95 3.86 -4.22
N VAL A 66 -12.20 4.53 -3.08
CA VAL A 66 -12.77 3.88 -1.89
C VAL A 66 -14.13 3.26 -2.20
N SER A 67 -14.95 3.94 -3.01
CA SER A 67 -16.27 3.43 -3.36
C SER A 67 -16.17 2.15 -4.19
N TYR A 68 -15.28 2.12 -5.17
CA TYR A 68 -15.08 0.95 -6.02
C TYR A 68 -14.48 -0.21 -5.22
N GLU A 69 -13.50 0.06 -4.37
CA GLU A 69 -12.90 -0.97 -3.52
C GLU A 69 -13.94 -1.55 -2.55
N THR A 70 -14.80 -0.70 -1.98
CA THR A 70 -15.90 -1.15 -1.13
C THR A 70 -16.82 -2.09 -1.89
N TYR A 71 -17.17 -1.72 -3.13
CA TYR A 71 -18.02 -2.54 -3.99
C TYR A 71 -17.44 -3.94 -4.20
N LEU A 72 -16.12 -4.04 -4.39
CA LEU A 72 -15.47 -5.33 -4.63
C LEU A 72 -15.58 -6.27 -3.42
N TRP A 73 -15.73 -5.75 -2.20
CA TRP A 73 -15.83 -6.53 -0.98
C TRP A 73 -17.27 -6.82 -0.55
N LEU A 74 -18.26 -6.37 -1.35
CA LEU A 74 -19.67 -6.63 -1.06
C LEU A 74 -20.16 -7.83 -1.85
N ASP A 75 -21.10 -8.58 -1.27
CA ASP A 75 -21.79 -9.67 -1.99
C ASP A 75 -22.97 -9.10 -2.79
N SER A 76 -23.75 -10.00 -3.43
CA SER A 76 -24.88 -9.60 -4.25
C SER A 76 -26.01 -8.92 -3.46
N ASP A 77 -26.04 -9.11 -2.13
CA ASP A 77 -27.04 -8.54 -1.25
C ASP A 77 -26.60 -7.19 -0.66
N GLY A 78 -25.38 -6.72 -0.99
CA GLY A 78 -24.86 -5.46 -0.49
C GLY A 78 -24.23 -5.55 0.90
N HIS A 79 -23.86 -6.76 1.32
CA HIS A 79 -23.20 -7.00 2.60
C HIS A 79 -21.76 -7.44 2.36
N GLY A 80 -20.91 -7.33 3.39
CA GLY A 80 -19.53 -7.76 3.30
C GLY A 80 -19.38 -9.25 2.98
N SER A 81 -18.36 -9.57 2.17
CA SER A 81 -18.07 -10.94 1.74
C SER A 81 -16.61 -11.32 2.03
N ASN A 82 -16.33 -12.62 2.05
CA ASN A 82 -14.95 -13.14 2.17
C ASN A 82 -14.16 -12.58 3.35
N GLY A 83 -14.79 -12.51 4.53
CA GLY A 83 -14.16 -12.01 5.74
C GLY A 83 -14.28 -10.51 5.95
N ALA A 84 -14.89 -9.81 5.01
CA ALA A 84 -15.16 -8.40 5.18
C ALA A 84 -16.23 -8.16 6.26
N PRO A 85 -16.29 -6.96 6.87
CA PRO A 85 -17.37 -6.61 7.79
C PRO A 85 -18.74 -6.80 7.13
N TYR A 86 -19.74 -7.15 7.91
CA TYR A 86 -21.07 -7.43 7.38
C TYR A 86 -21.73 -6.19 6.77
N ASP A 87 -21.61 -5.05 7.44
CA ASP A 87 -22.24 -3.80 7.01
C ASP A 87 -21.42 -3.09 5.94
N MET A 88 -22.10 -2.62 4.89
CA MET A 88 -21.47 -1.83 3.83
C MET A 88 -20.73 -0.61 4.39
N LYS A 89 -21.31 0.05 5.39
CA LYS A 89 -20.66 1.20 6.04
C LYS A 89 -19.30 0.82 6.62
N ASP A 90 -19.24 -0.32 7.30
CA ASP A 90 -17.99 -0.78 7.91
C ASP A 90 -16.96 -1.16 6.86
N VAL A 91 -17.40 -1.75 5.75
CA VAL A 91 -16.50 -2.05 4.62
C VAL A 91 -15.95 -0.75 4.03
N TYR A 92 -16.80 0.25 3.87
CA TYR A 92 -16.39 1.55 3.33
C TYR A 92 -15.35 2.22 4.25
N GLU A 93 -15.62 2.25 5.54
CA GLU A 93 -14.69 2.82 6.52
C GLU A 93 -13.35 2.08 6.53
N ASP A 94 -13.39 0.75 6.36
CA ASP A 94 -12.18 -0.06 6.28
C ASP A 94 -11.36 0.28 5.02
N MET A 95 -12.04 0.52 3.89
CA MET A 95 -11.35 0.90 2.66
C MET A 95 -10.80 2.34 2.74
N GLU A 96 -11.47 3.25 3.44
CA GLU A 96 -10.92 4.58 3.73
C GLU A 96 -9.62 4.46 4.54
N TRP A 97 -9.61 3.56 5.53
CA TRP A 97 -8.41 3.30 6.31
C TRP A 97 -7.28 2.79 5.41
N CYS A 98 -7.59 1.88 4.50
CA CYS A 98 -6.60 1.35 3.55
C CYS A 98 -6.02 2.47 2.68
N GLN A 99 -6.86 3.38 2.18
CA GLN A 99 -6.38 4.53 1.40
C GLN A 99 -5.42 5.38 2.21
N ASN A 100 -5.76 5.66 3.47
CA ASN A 100 -4.91 6.46 4.35
C ASN A 100 -3.59 5.73 4.66
N LYS A 101 -3.62 4.40 4.77
CA LYS A 101 -2.41 3.62 4.98
C LYS A 101 -1.47 3.69 3.78
N ILE A 102 -2.03 3.70 2.57
CA ILE A 102 -1.21 3.87 1.35
C ILE A 102 -0.51 5.24 1.40
N TYR A 103 -1.22 6.29 1.82
CA TYR A 103 -0.61 7.60 1.98
C TYR A 103 0.52 7.58 3.03
N ASP A 104 0.32 6.87 4.14
CA ASP A 104 1.36 6.72 5.18
C ASP A 104 2.61 6.04 4.62
N ILE A 105 2.44 5.05 3.75
CA ILE A 105 3.57 4.39 3.08
C ILE A 105 4.33 5.40 2.22
N PHE A 106 3.60 6.21 1.46
CA PHE A 106 4.21 7.28 0.67
C PHE A 106 5.02 8.23 1.56
N VAL A 107 4.46 8.66 2.70
CA VAL A 107 5.14 9.57 3.63
C VAL A 107 6.42 8.93 4.18
N ILE A 108 6.38 7.63 4.52
CA ILE A 108 7.54 6.90 5.01
C ILE A 108 8.66 6.91 3.96
N VAL A 109 8.32 6.62 2.71
CA VAL A 109 9.31 6.58 1.63
C VAL A 109 9.87 7.98 1.35
N GLN A 110 8.99 8.99 1.33
CA GLN A 110 9.41 10.37 1.11
C GLN A 110 10.36 10.85 2.23
N LYS A 111 10.03 10.52 3.46
CA LYS A 111 10.87 10.86 4.60
C LYS A 111 12.25 10.19 4.49
N TYR A 112 12.27 8.92 4.09
CA TYR A 112 13.54 8.21 3.87
C TYR A 112 14.37 8.92 2.80
N ILE A 113 13.76 9.31 1.69
CA ILE A 113 14.46 10.05 0.63
C ILE A 113 15.06 11.34 1.18
N ASP A 114 14.26 12.12 1.90
CA ASP A 114 14.70 13.43 2.43
C ASP A 114 15.85 13.28 3.43
N GLU A 115 15.78 12.27 4.30
CA GLU A 115 16.80 12.03 5.31
C GLU A 115 18.12 11.51 4.70
N ASN A 116 18.08 10.90 3.54
CA ASN A 116 19.26 10.32 2.91
C ASN A 116 19.87 11.18 1.81
N LYS A 117 19.19 12.26 1.40
CA LYS A 117 19.71 13.21 0.42
C LYS A 117 20.97 13.91 0.91
N GLU A 118 21.02 14.22 2.21
CA GLU A 118 22.13 14.95 2.81
C GLU A 118 23.39 14.09 2.97
N ASN A 119 23.28 12.80 2.78
CA ASN A 119 24.39 11.84 2.93
C ASN A 119 25.04 11.48 1.59
N GLU A 120 24.61 12.10 0.53
CA GLU A 120 25.24 11.97 -0.78
C GLU A 120 26.32 13.07 -0.98
#